data_606d6db5af949ad6f34a8a0fcc2ac3c7
#
_entry.id   606d6db5af949ad6f34a8a0fcc2ac3c7
#
_cell.length_a   1.000
_cell.length_b   1.000
_cell.length_c   1.000
_cell.angle_alpha   90.00
_cell.angle_beta   90.00
_cell.angle_gamma   90.00
#
_symmetry.space_group_name_H-M   'P 1'
#
loop_
_entity.id
_entity.type
_entity.pdbx_description
1 polymer ?
#
loop_
_entity_poly.entity_id
_entity_poly.type
_entity_poly.pdbx_seq_one_letter_code
_entity_poly.pdbx_strand_id
1 'polypeptide(L)'
;MSISSFAQETMCFVGQQLVFEEAETVINSLTGSDFNAKQIERVCHLYGGMVDEEIRQAVTDGRHVEYSDQARTEQHYLMVDGAMYPTRETGEPWREVKLGRVIRAGNILPLCKDRNFVDGSTYVAHLGSAKEFFPRLEHEIEGLDNLVIVSDGAKWIWNWADDLYPRARKILDYFHAYEHLCEFARDCIHDEQVRRQWLDVQREAFLEKDPELVIKAIEQLRLDDKAAEKKRDNLLGYYRDNIERMRYRIFRGQGLFIGSGAIESAHKAVLQERLKLSGQHWSLDGLQKMAQLRATYKSNRWHKIVEYAKNAA
;
A
#
# COMPACT_ATOMS: atom_id res chain seq x y z
N MET A 1 28.83 -27.83 -8.18
CA MET A 1 27.58 -28.54 -7.81
C MET A 1 26.44 -27.57 -8.04
N SER A 2 25.42 -27.97 -8.79
CA SER A 2 24.20 -27.19 -8.93
C SER A 2 23.36 -27.31 -7.63
N ILE A 3 22.78 -26.20 -7.18
CA ILE A 3 21.87 -26.19 -6.04
C ILE A 3 20.53 -26.78 -6.53
N SER A 4 19.99 -27.77 -5.82
CA SER A 4 18.71 -28.39 -6.22
C SER A 4 17.55 -27.39 -6.20
N SER A 5 16.50 -27.62 -6.99
CA SER A 5 15.30 -26.81 -7.03
C SER A 5 14.65 -26.64 -5.66
N PHE A 6 14.57 -27.70 -4.88
CA PHE A 6 14.06 -27.67 -3.51
C PHE A 6 14.90 -26.75 -2.60
N ALA A 7 16.23 -26.82 -2.67
CA ALA A 7 17.11 -25.97 -1.87
C ALA A 7 16.99 -24.50 -2.29
N GLN A 8 16.88 -24.21 -3.58
CA GLN A 8 16.68 -22.84 -4.10
C GLN A 8 15.33 -22.26 -3.63
N GLU A 9 14.26 -23.03 -3.72
CA GLU A 9 12.95 -22.64 -3.21
C GLU A 9 12.98 -22.39 -1.69
N THR A 10 13.62 -23.30 -0.92
CA THR A 10 13.81 -23.14 0.53
C THR A 10 14.59 -21.88 0.88
N MET A 11 15.68 -21.57 0.15
CA MET A 11 16.45 -20.32 0.32
C MET A 11 15.57 -19.08 0.10
N CYS A 12 14.75 -19.08 -0.95
CA CYS A 12 13.82 -17.97 -1.21
C CYS A 12 12.75 -17.85 -0.13
N PHE A 13 12.18 -18.98 0.29
CA PHE A 13 11.12 -19.00 1.29
C PHE A 13 11.58 -18.46 2.65
N VAL A 14 12.75 -18.87 3.11
CA VAL A 14 13.31 -18.41 4.38
C VAL A 14 13.94 -17.00 4.23
N GLY A 15 14.71 -16.74 3.17
CA GLY A 15 15.42 -15.49 2.96
C GLY A 15 14.51 -14.29 2.71
N GLN A 16 13.28 -14.51 2.22
CA GLN A 16 12.31 -13.43 2.11
C GLN A 16 11.67 -13.06 3.46
N GLN A 17 11.78 -13.89 4.47
CA GLN A 17 11.22 -13.65 5.81
C GLN A 17 12.28 -13.17 6.82
N LEU A 18 13.49 -13.72 6.78
CA LEU A 18 14.58 -13.46 7.71
C LEU A 18 15.74 -12.69 7.02
N VAL A 19 16.58 -12.03 7.79
CA VAL A 19 17.86 -11.55 7.26
C VAL A 19 18.72 -12.73 6.81
N PHE A 20 19.60 -12.52 5.84
CA PHE A 20 20.27 -13.63 5.17
C PHE A 20 21.16 -14.46 6.10
N GLU A 21 21.77 -13.84 7.10
CA GLU A 21 22.57 -14.51 8.13
C GLU A 21 21.71 -15.39 9.06
N GLU A 22 20.51 -14.94 9.42
CA GLU A 22 19.56 -15.77 10.19
C GLU A 22 18.99 -16.88 9.31
N ALA A 23 18.69 -16.59 8.04
CA ALA A 23 18.23 -17.59 7.08
C ALA A 23 19.27 -18.69 6.86
N GLU A 24 20.57 -18.36 6.78
CA GLU A 24 21.69 -19.30 6.76
C GLU A 24 21.63 -20.26 7.96
N THR A 25 21.54 -19.67 9.16
CA THR A 25 21.48 -20.46 10.41
C THR A 25 20.28 -21.41 10.42
N VAL A 26 19.09 -20.91 10.07
CA VAL A 26 17.86 -21.70 10.07
C VAL A 26 17.91 -22.84 9.04
N ILE A 27 18.28 -22.52 7.79
CA ILE A 27 18.31 -23.52 6.71
C ILE A 27 19.32 -24.61 7.03
N ASN A 28 20.56 -24.25 7.41
CA ASN A 28 21.60 -25.22 7.70
C ASN A 28 21.27 -26.12 8.91
N SER A 29 20.65 -25.54 9.94
CA SER A 29 20.21 -26.31 11.12
C SER A 29 19.11 -27.31 10.80
N LEU A 30 18.19 -26.98 9.89
CA LEU A 30 17.05 -27.84 9.54
C LEU A 30 17.39 -28.89 8.48
N THR A 31 18.31 -28.58 7.55
CA THR A 31 18.58 -29.44 6.39
C THR A 31 19.92 -30.16 6.44
N GLY A 32 20.80 -29.77 7.37
CA GLY A 32 22.18 -30.28 7.42
C GLY A 32 23.04 -29.81 6.25
N SER A 33 22.63 -28.76 5.57
CA SER A 33 23.39 -28.13 4.47
C SER A 33 24.45 -27.17 5.01
N ASP A 34 25.26 -26.62 4.08
CA ASP A 34 26.31 -25.64 4.37
C ASP A 34 26.20 -24.48 3.37
N PHE A 35 25.05 -23.84 3.35
CA PHE A 35 24.81 -22.63 2.55
C PHE A 35 25.22 -21.39 3.34
N ASN A 36 25.80 -20.39 2.65
CA ASN A 36 26.11 -19.12 3.27
C ASN A 36 25.09 -18.03 2.89
N ALA A 37 25.03 -16.96 3.70
CA ALA A 37 24.12 -15.83 3.51
C ALA A 37 24.18 -15.23 2.10
N LYS A 38 25.38 -15.18 1.49
CA LYS A 38 25.56 -14.64 0.15
C LYS A 38 24.95 -15.51 -0.96
N GLN A 39 24.96 -16.84 -0.78
CA GLN A 39 24.26 -17.74 -1.69
C GLN A 39 22.75 -17.56 -1.60
N ILE A 40 22.23 -17.46 -0.38
CA ILE A 40 20.79 -17.21 -0.14
C ILE A 40 20.37 -15.88 -0.75
N GLU A 41 21.12 -14.79 -0.54
CA GLU A 41 20.88 -13.49 -1.16
C GLU A 41 20.82 -13.59 -2.69
N ARG A 42 21.80 -14.25 -3.32
CA ARG A 42 21.84 -14.42 -4.78
C ARG A 42 20.61 -15.17 -5.31
N VAL A 43 20.18 -16.23 -4.64
CA VAL A 43 19.03 -17.01 -5.04
C VAL A 43 17.73 -16.20 -4.86
N CYS A 44 17.58 -15.48 -3.75
CA CYS A 44 16.44 -14.56 -3.56
C CYS A 44 16.40 -13.46 -4.63
N HIS A 45 17.55 -12.87 -4.95
CA HIS A 45 17.63 -11.84 -5.99
C HIS A 45 17.39 -12.41 -7.39
N LEU A 46 17.80 -13.65 -7.67
CA LEU A 46 17.50 -14.31 -8.94
C LEU A 46 15.99 -14.43 -9.13
N TYR A 47 15.28 -15.04 -8.21
CA TYR A 47 13.84 -15.29 -8.35
C TYR A 47 12.99 -14.03 -8.20
N GLY A 48 13.37 -13.11 -7.32
CA GLY A 48 12.74 -11.79 -7.25
C GLY A 48 12.91 -11.00 -8.55
N GLY A 49 14.07 -11.15 -9.22
CA GLY A 49 14.32 -10.57 -10.54
C GLY A 49 13.49 -11.23 -11.64
N MET A 50 13.29 -12.55 -11.61
CA MET A 50 12.44 -13.25 -12.57
C MET A 50 10.98 -12.82 -12.47
N VAL A 51 10.47 -12.64 -11.25
CA VAL A 51 9.12 -12.08 -11.02
C VAL A 51 9.01 -10.67 -11.59
N ASP A 52 10.00 -9.81 -11.30
CA ASP A 52 10.00 -8.43 -11.79
C ASP A 52 10.01 -8.36 -13.31
N GLU A 53 10.82 -9.19 -13.95
CA GLU A 53 10.93 -9.28 -15.39
C GLU A 53 9.64 -9.82 -16.03
N GLU A 54 8.99 -10.84 -15.45
CA GLU A 54 7.71 -11.37 -15.93
C GLU A 54 6.63 -10.28 -15.92
N ILE A 55 6.55 -9.51 -14.82
CA ILE A 55 5.59 -8.39 -14.71
C ILE A 55 5.94 -7.30 -15.74
N ARG A 56 7.20 -6.94 -15.87
CA ARG A 56 7.67 -5.94 -16.83
C ARG A 56 7.32 -6.35 -18.27
N GLN A 57 7.54 -7.61 -18.61
CA GLN A 57 7.20 -8.15 -19.93
C GLN A 57 5.69 -8.16 -20.15
N ALA A 58 4.89 -8.57 -19.15
CA ALA A 58 3.44 -8.55 -19.24
C ALA A 58 2.91 -7.13 -19.50
N VAL A 59 3.43 -6.14 -18.79
CA VAL A 59 3.10 -4.72 -19.01
C VAL A 59 3.49 -4.25 -20.41
N THR A 60 4.68 -4.63 -20.88
CA THR A 60 5.16 -4.26 -22.23
C THR A 60 4.28 -4.86 -23.33
N ASP A 61 3.83 -6.09 -23.13
CA ASP A 61 2.96 -6.82 -24.06
C ASP A 61 1.48 -6.40 -23.96
N GLY A 62 1.12 -5.49 -23.02
CA GLY A 62 -0.27 -5.09 -22.76
C GLY A 62 -1.12 -6.24 -22.21
N ARG A 63 -0.51 -7.22 -21.53
CA ARG A 63 -1.23 -8.34 -20.90
C ARG A 63 -1.74 -7.94 -19.52
N HIS A 64 -2.95 -8.38 -19.19
CA HIS A 64 -3.60 -8.17 -17.91
C HIS A 64 -3.96 -9.49 -17.26
N VAL A 65 -4.20 -9.49 -15.95
CA VAL A 65 -4.72 -10.66 -15.24
C VAL A 65 -6.13 -10.95 -15.72
N GLU A 66 -6.38 -12.20 -16.12
CA GLU A 66 -7.70 -12.64 -16.52
C GLU A 66 -8.55 -12.98 -15.29
N TYR A 67 -9.75 -12.42 -15.24
CA TYR A 67 -10.73 -12.66 -14.19
C TYR A 67 -11.94 -13.43 -14.77
N SER A 68 -12.49 -14.35 -13.98
CA SER A 68 -13.80 -14.93 -14.30
C SER A 68 -14.89 -13.86 -14.25
N ASP A 69 -16.01 -14.05 -14.95
CA ASP A 69 -17.12 -13.10 -14.96
C ASP A 69 -17.63 -12.77 -13.56
N GLN A 70 -17.68 -13.75 -12.66
CA GLN A 70 -18.02 -13.54 -11.26
C GLN A 70 -17.01 -12.62 -10.55
N ALA A 71 -15.72 -12.88 -10.72
CA ALA A 71 -14.67 -12.07 -10.10
C ALA A 71 -14.64 -10.65 -10.65
N ARG A 72 -14.91 -10.44 -11.95
CA ARG A 72 -14.95 -9.12 -12.57
C ARG A 72 -16.02 -8.20 -11.99
N THR A 73 -17.22 -8.75 -11.75
CA THR A 73 -18.38 -7.99 -11.25
C THR A 73 -18.41 -7.83 -9.74
N GLU A 74 -17.64 -8.65 -9.02
CA GLU A 74 -17.49 -8.54 -7.57
C GLU A 74 -16.82 -7.23 -7.19
N GLN A 75 -17.19 -6.66 -6.04
CA GLN A 75 -16.56 -5.44 -5.54
C GLN A 75 -15.13 -5.70 -5.10
N HIS A 76 -14.20 -4.86 -5.59
CA HIS A 76 -12.81 -4.85 -5.20
C HIS A 76 -12.42 -3.50 -4.59
N TYR A 77 -11.65 -3.55 -3.52
CA TYR A 77 -10.99 -2.39 -2.98
C TYR A 77 -9.56 -2.32 -3.50
N LEU A 78 -9.18 -1.17 -4.01
CA LEU A 78 -7.81 -0.82 -4.31
C LEU A 78 -7.34 0.23 -3.31
N MET A 79 -6.22 -0.04 -2.66
CA MET A 79 -5.53 0.90 -1.79
C MET A 79 -4.10 1.08 -2.29
N VAL A 80 -3.64 2.32 -2.34
CA VAL A 80 -2.30 2.69 -2.84
C VAL A 80 -1.65 3.62 -1.84
N ASP A 81 -0.37 3.37 -1.56
CA ASP A 81 0.45 4.20 -0.69
C ASP A 81 1.93 4.05 -1.05
N GLY A 82 2.77 4.98 -0.58
CA GLY A 82 4.21 4.96 -0.74
C GLY A 82 4.94 5.05 0.59
N ALA A 83 6.01 4.29 0.76
CA ALA A 83 6.85 4.37 1.96
C ALA A 83 8.34 4.42 1.60
N MET A 84 9.10 5.11 2.46
CA MET A 84 10.53 5.30 2.28
C MET A 84 11.33 4.13 2.88
N TYR A 85 12.32 3.64 2.12
CA TYR A 85 13.21 2.54 2.50
C TYR A 85 14.67 2.97 2.40
N PRO A 86 15.54 2.48 3.33
CA PRO A 86 16.93 2.87 3.35
C PRO A 86 17.72 2.18 2.23
N THR A 87 18.51 2.98 1.51
CA THR A 87 19.35 2.50 0.42
C THR A 87 20.83 2.90 0.63
N ARG A 88 21.70 2.31 -0.18
CA ARG A 88 23.15 2.60 -0.18
C ARG A 88 23.53 3.75 -1.11
N GLU A 89 22.53 4.43 -1.70
CA GLU A 89 22.77 5.51 -2.65
C GLU A 89 23.33 6.76 -1.94
N THR A 90 24.43 7.26 -2.46
CA THR A 90 25.03 8.52 -1.99
C THR A 90 24.17 9.70 -2.43
N GLY A 91 23.80 10.57 -1.50
CA GLY A 91 22.99 11.76 -1.76
C GLY A 91 21.48 11.59 -1.53
N GLU A 92 20.93 10.42 -1.81
CA GLU A 92 19.52 10.09 -1.53
C GLU A 92 19.42 8.72 -0.85
N PRO A 93 19.72 8.64 0.46
CA PRO A 93 19.80 7.37 1.18
C PRO A 93 18.44 6.71 1.43
N TRP A 94 17.36 7.39 1.07
CA TRP A 94 15.99 6.90 1.20
C TRP A 94 15.29 6.92 -0.15
N ARG A 95 14.66 5.80 -0.51
CA ARG A 95 13.89 5.67 -1.75
C ARG A 95 12.48 5.17 -1.46
N GLU A 96 11.54 5.72 -2.21
CA GLU A 96 10.14 5.34 -2.07
C GLU A 96 9.85 4.03 -2.80
N VAL A 97 9.27 3.06 -2.08
CA VAL A 97 8.60 1.90 -2.66
C VAL A 97 7.10 2.14 -2.60
N LYS A 98 6.46 2.11 -3.74
CA LYS A 98 4.99 2.18 -3.87
C LYS A 98 4.40 0.80 -3.71
N LEU A 99 3.27 0.74 -3.01
CA LEU A 99 2.54 -0.49 -2.77
C LEU A 99 1.07 -0.30 -3.14
N GLY A 100 0.57 -1.16 -4.02
CA GLY A 100 -0.85 -1.34 -4.27
C GLY A 100 -1.35 -2.59 -3.57
N ARG A 101 -2.53 -2.53 -2.98
CA ARG A 101 -3.24 -3.67 -2.39
C ARG A 101 -4.61 -3.79 -3.01
N VAL A 102 -4.89 -4.92 -3.63
CA VAL A 102 -6.20 -5.27 -4.18
C VAL A 102 -6.87 -6.30 -3.28
N ILE A 103 -8.09 -6.01 -2.83
CA ILE A 103 -8.86 -6.85 -1.90
C ILE A 103 -10.23 -7.11 -2.51
N ARG A 104 -10.62 -8.38 -2.65
CA ARG A 104 -12.00 -8.75 -2.96
C ARG A 104 -12.89 -8.49 -1.75
N ALA A 105 -14.06 -7.91 -1.94
CA ALA A 105 -14.97 -7.64 -0.83
C ALA A 105 -15.37 -8.92 -0.07
N GLY A 106 -15.53 -10.04 -0.79
CA GLY A 106 -15.82 -11.34 -0.20
C GLY A 106 -14.70 -11.90 0.71
N ASN A 107 -13.47 -11.38 0.59
CA ASN A 107 -12.35 -11.77 1.45
C ASN A 107 -12.29 -10.96 2.76
N ILE A 108 -13.21 -10.04 2.98
CA ILE A 108 -13.26 -9.21 4.18
C ILE A 108 -14.25 -9.81 5.15
N LEU A 109 -13.71 -10.41 6.20
CA LEU A 109 -14.49 -11.12 7.22
C LEU A 109 -14.61 -10.27 8.49
N PRO A 110 -15.82 -9.96 8.99
CA PRO A 110 -15.97 -9.23 10.23
C PRO A 110 -15.50 -10.10 11.42
N LEU A 111 -14.57 -9.58 12.22
CA LEU A 111 -14.15 -10.22 13.48
C LEU A 111 -14.95 -9.73 14.68
N CYS A 112 -15.20 -8.42 14.74
CA CYS A 112 -16.06 -7.78 15.76
C CYS A 112 -16.52 -6.43 15.20
N LYS A 113 -17.29 -5.67 16.01
CA LYS A 113 -17.98 -4.43 15.58
C LYS A 113 -17.09 -3.45 14.80
N ASP A 114 -15.80 -3.35 15.16
CA ASP A 114 -14.88 -2.34 14.59
C ASP A 114 -13.59 -2.96 13.99
N ARG A 115 -13.57 -4.30 13.78
CA ARG A 115 -12.40 -5.00 13.24
C ARG A 115 -12.79 -6.02 12.20
N ASN A 116 -12.09 -5.94 11.05
CA ASN A 116 -12.22 -6.92 9.99
C ASN A 116 -10.89 -7.69 9.82
N PHE A 117 -11.02 -8.93 9.42
CA PHE A 117 -9.91 -9.74 8.91
C PHE A 117 -9.99 -9.78 7.38
N VAL A 118 -8.87 -9.67 6.70
CA VAL A 118 -8.79 -9.77 5.25
C VAL A 118 -8.10 -11.08 4.90
N ASP A 119 -8.88 -12.01 4.35
CA ASP A 119 -8.40 -13.32 3.91
C ASP A 119 -7.93 -13.24 2.46
N GLY A 120 -6.64 -13.00 2.29
CA GLY A 120 -6.01 -12.87 0.99
C GLY A 120 -6.14 -11.47 0.36
N SER A 121 -5.08 -11.08 -0.28
CA SER A 121 -4.97 -9.83 -1.04
C SER A 121 -3.94 -10.03 -2.15
N THR A 122 -4.05 -9.25 -3.23
CA THR A 122 -2.98 -9.12 -4.20
C THR A 122 -2.17 -7.86 -3.90
N TYR A 123 -0.86 -7.96 -3.96
CA TYR A 123 0.06 -6.85 -3.71
C TYR A 123 0.90 -6.56 -4.94
N VAL A 124 0.99 -5.30 -5.31
CA VAL A 124 1.87 -4.78 -6.35
C VAL A 124 2.87 -3.84 -5.71
N ALA A 125 4.15 -4.18 -5.74
CA ALA A 125 5.21 -3.36 -5.19
C ALA A 125 6.13 -2.84 -6.30
N HIS A 126 6.58 -1.58 -6.20
CA HIS A 126 7.55 -1.03 -7.14
C HIS A 126 8.40 0.06 -6.49
N LEU A 127 9.71 -0.07 -6.64
CA LEU A 127 10.69 0.96 -6.31
C LEU A 127 10.84 1.89 -7.51
N GLY A 128 10.37 3.14 -7.41
CA GLY A 128 10.51 4.08 -8.50
C GLY A 128 9.34 5.05 -8.66
N SER A 129 9.21 5.57 -9.87
CA SER A 129 8.22 6.59 -10.19
C SER A 129 6.78 6.03 -10.24
N ALA A 130 5.81 6.93 -10.07
CA ALA A 130 4.40 6.59 -10.29
C ALA A 130 4.14 6.11 -11.73
N LYS A 131 4.87 6.68 -12.70
CA LYS A 131 4.76 6.32 -14.11
C LYS A 131 5.13 4.86 -14.38
N GLU A 132 6.05 4.28 -13.61
CA GLU A 132 6.47 2.88 -13.72
C GLU A 132 5.62 1.95 -12.85
N PHE A 133 5.08 2.47 -11.76
CA PHE A 133 4.23 1.72 -10.84
C PHE A 133 2.82 1.45 -11.41
N PHE A 134 2.17 2.47 -11.98
CA PHE A 134 0.79 2.34 -12.41
C PHE A 134 0.56 1.27 -13.48
N PRO A 135 1.37 1.12 -14.54
CA PRO A 135 1.17 0.03 -15.49
C PRO A 135 1.24 -1.37 -14.87
N ARG A 136 2.03 -1.53 -13.80
CA ARG A 136 2.08 -2.79 -13.02
C ARG A 136 0.81 -3.00 -12.21
N LEU A 137 0.22 -1.94 -11.69
CA LEU A 137 -1.05 -1.97 -10.98
C LEU A 137 -2.21 -2.23 -11.94
N GLU A 138 -2.22 -1.58 -13.08
CA GLU A 138 -3.18 -1.76 -14.16
C GLU A 138 -3.18 -3.21 -14.68
N HIS A 139 -2.00 -3.84 -14.81
CA HIS A 139 -1.89 -5.26 -15.13
C HIS A 139 -2.72 -6.15 -14.19
N GLU A 140 -2.86 -5.76 -12.91
CA GLU A 140 -3.62 -6.52 -11.91
C GLU A 140 -5.10 -6.15 -11.85
N ILE A 141 -5.49 -4.93 -12.19
CA ILE A 141 -6.87 -4.45 -11.95
C ILE A 141 -7.67 -4.21 -13.23
N GLU A 142 -7.03 -4.23 -14.38
CA GLU A 142 -7.73 -4.09 -15.66
C GLU A 142 -8.77 -5.20 -15.84
N GLY A 143 -9.96 -4.82 -16.25
CA GLY A 143 -11.09 -5.72 -16.37
C GLY A 143 -11.91 -5.95 -15.09
N LEU A 144 -11.60 -5.28 -13.97
CA LEU A 144 -12.47 -5.25 -12.79
C LEU A 144 -13.54 -4.16 -12.96
N ASP A 145 -14.80 -4.56 -12.99
CA ASP A 145 -15.93 -3.68 -13.30
C ASP A 145 -16.40 -2.86 -12.08
N ASN A 146 -16.16 -3.35 -10.85
CA ASN A 146 -16.66 -2.76 -9.61
C ASN A 146 -15.52 -2.42 -8.65
N LEU A 147 -14.80 -1.33 -8.95
CA LEU A 147 -13.63 -0.88 -8.22
C LEU A 147 -13.96 0.26 -7.24
N VAL A 148 -13.47 0.14 -6.02
CA VAL A 148 -13.47 1.17 -4.98
C VAL A 148 -12.01 1.53 -4.66
N ILE A 149 -11.62 2.76 -4.93
CA ILE A 149 -10.25 3.23 -4.67
C ILE A 149 -10.27 4.04 -3.37
N VAL A 150 -9.50 3.59 -2.37
CA VAL A 150 -9.35 4.28 -1.09
C VAL A 150 -7.88 4.64 -0.91
N SER A 151 -7.57 5.93 -0.76
CA SER A 151 -6.18 6.38 -0.62
C SER A 151 -6.11 7.72 0.12
N ASP A 152 -4.91 8.15 0.46
CA ASP A 152 -4.63 9.48 0.97
C ASP A 152 -4.87 10.58 -0.10
N GLY A 153 -4.61 11.83 0.23
CA GLY A 153 -4.82 12.97 -0.67
C GLY A 153 -3.75 13.16 -1.74
N ALA A 154 -2.90 12.20 -2.00
CA ALA A 154 -1.79 12.34 -2.93
C ALA A 154 -2.28 12.54 -4.38
N LYS A 155 -1.96 13.71 -4.95
CA LYS A 155 -2.46 14.13 -6.28
C LYS A 155 -2.10 13.14 -7.40
N TRP A 156 -0.95 12.48 -7.32
CA TRP A 156 -0.53 11.53 -8.34
C TRP A 156 -1.45 10.30 -8.44
N ILE A 157 -2.04 9.87 -7.30
CA ILE A 157 -3.00 8.77 -7.26
C ILE A 157 -4.34 9.21 -7.87
N TRP A 158 -4.82 10.38 -7.45
CA TRP A 158 -6.14 10.85 -7.91
C TRP A 158 -6.15 11.25 -9.39
N ASN A 159 -5.08 11.87 -9.91
CA ASN A 159 -4.97 12.17 -11.33
C ASN A 159 -5.05 10.88 -12.16
N TRP A 160 -4.28 9.85 -11.79
CA TRP A 160 -4.34 8.56 -12.45
C TRP A 160 -5.73 7.91 -12.36
N ALA A 161 -6.35 7.93 -11.16
CA ALA A 161 -7.66 7.31 -10.94
C ALA A 161 -8.78 8.07 -11.67
N ASP A 162 -8.68 9.40 -11.81
CA ASP A 162 -9.68 10.20 -12.51
C ASP A 162 -9.57 9.98 -14.04
N ASP A 163 -8.37 9.88 -14.56
CA ASP A 163 -8.10 9.69 -15.98
C ASP A 163 -8.50 8.29 -16.47
N LEU A 164 -8.10 7.23 -15.76
CA LEU A 164 -8.24 5.85 -16.25
C LEU A 164 -9.44 5.11 -15.65
N TYR A 165 -9.86 5.46 -14.44
CA TYR A 165 -10.96 4.79 -13.74
C TYR A 165 -12.09 5.77 -13.34
N PRO A 166 -12.70 6.47 -14.32
CA PRO A 166 -13.74 7.49 -14.04
C PRO A 166 -14.99 6.91 -13.38
N ARG A 167 -15.26 5.61 -13.59
CA ARG A 167 -16.40 4.90 -13.01
C ARG A 167 -16.15 4.33 -11.62
N ALA A 168 -14.88 4.25 -11.18
CA ALA A 168 -14.53 3.75 -9.87
C ALA A 168 -15.07 4.70 -8.78
N ARG A 169 -15.52 4.13 -7.67
CA ARG A 169 -15.82 4.91 -6.48
C ARG A 169 -14.51 5.32 -5.82
N LYS A 170 -14.33 6.60 -5.58
CA LYS A 170 -13.11 7.19 -5.06
C LYS A 170 -13.36 7.75 -3.67
N ILE A 171 -12.63 7.28 -2.68
CA ILE A 171 -12.81 7.63 -1.27
C ILE A 171 -11.47 8.14 -0.74
N LEU A 172 -11.46 9.39 -0.28
CA LEU A 172 -10.33 9.91 0.48
C LEU A 172 -10.32 9.22 1.84
N ASP A 173 -9.16 8.72 2.28
CA ASP A 173 -9.03 8.13 3.60
C ASP A 173 -9.53 9.08 4.69
N TYR A 174 -10.56 8.63 5.41
CA TYR A 174 -11.16 9.39 6.49
C TYR A 174 -10.16 9.72 7.61
N PHE A 175 -9.33 8.75 7.98
CA PHE A 175 -8.39 8.94 9.10
C PHE A 175 -7.34 9.97 8.72
N HIS A 176 -6.85 9.94 7.48
CA HIS A 176 -5.89 10.91 6.97
C HIS A 176 -6.54 12.32 6.84
N ALA A 177 -7.76 12.40 6.32
CA ALA A 177 -8.49 13.66 6.27
C ALA A 177 -8.73 14.24 7.67
N TYR A 178 -9.09 13.39 8.64
CA TYR A 178 -9.33 13.82 10.02
C TYR A 178 -8.02 14.20 10.74
N GLU A 179 -6.91 13.53 10.44
CA GLU A 179 -5.59 13.88 10.96
C GLU A 179 -5.17 15.30 10.57
N HIS A 180 -5.34 15.67 9.30
CA HIS A 180 -5.11 17.05 8.84
C HIS A 180 -5.97 18.08 9.59
N LEU A 181 -7.21 17.73 9.91
CA LEU A 181 -8.07 18.57 10.73
C LEU A 181 -7.55 18.71 12.16
N CYS A 182 -7.11 17.60 12.76
CA CYS A 182 -6.53 17.58 14.10
C CYS A 182 -5.24 18.42 14.18
N GLU A 183 -4.37 18.33 13.16
CA GLU A 183 -3.16 19.14 13.07
C GLU A 183 -3.49 20.62 12.97
N PHE A 184 -4.40 21.01 12.09
CA PHE A 184 -4.88 22.37 11.96
C PHE A 184 -5.49 22.88 13.28
N ALA A 185 -6.37 22.10 13.92
CA ALA A 185 -7.00 22.50 15.17
C ALA A 185 -5.97 22.65 16.31
N ARG A 186 -4.94 21.81 16.38
CA ARG A 186 -3.85 21.91 17.37
C ARG A 186 -3.09 23.22 17.21
N ASP A 187 -2.88 23.64 15.99
CA ASP A 187 -2.13 24.86 15.68
C ASP A 187 -2.95 26.15 15.88
N CYS A 188 -4.29 26.07 15.74
CA CYS A 188 -5.17 27.24 15.72
C CYS A 188 -6.09 27.37 16.96
N ILE A 189 -6.30 26.31 17.72
CA ILE A 189 -7.17 26.31 18.92
C ILE A 189 -6.30 25.91 20.12
N HIS A 190 -5.81 26.90 20.86
CA HIS A 190 -4.83 26.67 21.94
C HIS A 190 -5.45 26.03 23.19
N ASP A 191 -6.71 26.38 23.53
CA ASP A 191 -7.41 25.74 24.64
C ASP A 191 -7.76 24.28 24.28
N GLU A 192 -7.24 23.35 25.07
CA GLU A 192 -7.38 21.92 24.81
C GLU A 192 -8.83 21.44 24.91
N GLN A 193 -9.60 21.97 25.85
CA GLN A 193 -11.00 21.57 26.04
C GLN A 193 -11.87 22.07 24.90
N VAL A 194 -11.69 23.33 24.48
CA VAL A 194 -12.38 23.94 23.34
C VAL A 194 -12.01 23.19 22.06
N ARG A 195 -10.73 22.88 21.86
CA ARG A 195 -10.25 22.13 20.71
C ARG A 195 -10.89 20.74 20.61
N ARG A 196 -10.93 19.99 21.73
CA ARG A 196 -11.57 18.66 21.78
C ARG A 196 -13.05 18.74 21.41
N GLN A 197 -13.80 19.65 22.03
CA GLN A 197 -15.21 19.84 21.74
C GLN A 197 -15.45 20.21 20.28
N TRP A 198 -14.63 21.10 19.71
CA TRP A 198 -14.74 21.49 18.32
C TRP A 198 -14.46 20.30 17.39
N LEU A 199 -13.41 19.52 17.65
CA LEU A 199 -13.07 18.33 16.88
C LEU A 199 -14.15 17.24 16.94
N ASP A 200 -14.79 17.03 18.09
CA ASP A 200 -15.87 16.06 18.23
C ASP A 200 -17.09 16.44 17.36
N VAL A 201 -17.44 17.72 17.29
CA VAL A 201 -18.49 18.22 16.40
C VAL A 201 -18.12 18.01 14.93
N GLN A 202 -16.86 18.29 14.55
CA GLN A 202 -16.42 18.09 13.17
C GLN A 202 -16.33 16.61 12.79
N ARG A 203 -15.93 15.75 13.72
CA ARG A 203 -15.93 14.30 13.52
C ARG A 203 -17.34 13.75 13.25
N GLU A 204 -18.33 14.22 14.01
CA GLU A 204 -19.73 13.88 13.75
C GLU A 204 -20.19 14.39 12.38
N ALA A 205 -19.81 15.64 12.03
CA ALA A 205 -20.15 16.21 10.74
C ALA A 205 -19.58 15.40 9.57
N PHE A 206 -18.34 14.94 9.65
CA PHE A 206 -17.74 14.07 8.64
C PHE A 206 -18.45 12.73 8.48
N LEU A 207 -18.82 12.08 9.60
CA LEU A 207 -19.31 10.71 9.57
C LEU A 207 -20.83 10.60 9.36
N GLU A 208 -21.59 11.60 9.85
CA GLU A 208 -23.05 11.51 9.90
C GLU A 208 -23.77 12.63 9.12
N LYS A 209 -23.01 13.62 8.63
CA LYS A 209 -23.55 14.77 7.89
C LYS A 209 -22.80 14.95 6.57
N ASP A 210 -22.66 16.18 6.11
CA ASP A 210 -22.02 16.51 4.86
C ASP A 210 -20.68 17.26 5.10
N PRO A 211 -19.63 16.98 4.31
CA PRO A 211 -18.28 17.56 4.50
C PRO A 211 -18.27 19.08 4.37
N GLU A 212 -19.25 19.68 3.67
CA GLU A 212 -19.41 21.13 3.57
C GLU A 212 -19.58 21.80 4.93
N LEU A 213 -20.15 21.12 5.92
CA LEU A 213 -20.29 21.64 7.28
C LEU A 213 -18.93 21.79 7.96
N VAL A 214 -18.03 20.85 7.73
CA VAL A 214 -16.65 20.95 8.25
C VAL A 214 -15.91 22.09 7.58
N ILE A 215 -16.00 22.23 6.26
CA ILE A 215 -15.41 23.34 5.51
C ILE A 215 -15.91 24.68 6.08
N LYS A 216 -17.22 24.81 6.25
CA LYS A 216 -17.82 26.02 6.80
C LYS A 216 -17.36 26.32 8.24
N ALA A 217 -17.21 25.28 9.07
CA ALA A 217 -16.71 25.43 10.43
C ALA A 217 -15.26 25.93 10.46
N ILE A 218 -14.40 25.47 9.54
CA ILE A 218 -13.01 25.92 9.39
C ILE A 218 -12.98 27.38 8.92
N GLU A 219 -13.82 27.77 7.97
CA GLU A 219 -13.92 29.13 7.47
C GLU A 219 -14.35 30.14 8.55
N GLN A 220 -15.19 29.70 9.48
CA GLN A 220 -15.73 30.52 10.57
C GLN A 220 -14.77 30.68 11.77
N LEU A 221 -13.69 29.91 11.84
CA LEU A 221 -12.71 30.04 12.91
C LEU A 221 -12.01 31.41 12.84
N ARG A 222 -12.01 32.12 13.96
CA ARG A 222 -11.19 33.31 14.13
C ARG A 222 -9.74 32.89 14.36
N LEU A 223 -8.84 33.45 13.58
CA LEU A 223 -7.42 33.13 13.62
C LEU A 223 -6.64 34.40 14.00
N ASP A 224 -5.60 34.22 14.79
CA ASP A 224 -4.87 35.32 15.41
C ASP A 224 -3.72 35.85 14.55
N ASP A 225 -3.28 35.08 13.55
CA ASP A 225 -2.14 35.46 12.72
C ASP A 225 -2.23 34.92 11.27
N LYS A 226 -1.39 35.50 10.39
CA LYS A 226 -1.30 35.14 8.98
C LYS A 226 -0.80 33.72 8.71
N ALA A 227 -0.03 33.13 9.65
CA ALA A 227 0.45 31.77 9.49
C ALA A 227 -0.69 30.77 9.67
N ALA A 228 -1.55 31.00 10.66
CA ALA A 228 -2.79 30.24 10.87
C ALA A 228 -3.76 30.41 9.68
N GLU A 229 -3.91 31.61 9.14
CA GLU A 229 -4.72 31.84 7.93
C GLU A 229 -4.21 31.02 6.75
N LYS A 230 -2.91 30.99 6.50
CA LYS A 230 -2.31 30.19 5.44
C LYS A 230 -2.56 28.69 5.62
N LYS A 231 -2.47 28.19 6.87
CA LYS A 231 -2.78 26.77 7.17
C LYS A 231 -4.26 26.47 6.91
N ARG A 232 -5.16 27.36 7.30
CA ARG A 232 -6.59 27.28 6.99
C ARG A 232 -6.84 27.18 5.50
N ASP A 233 -6.26 28.08 4.73
CA ASP A 233 -6.47 28.16 3.29
C ASP A 233 -5.94 26.91 2.57
N ASN A 234 -4.81 26.36 3.02
CA ASN A 234 -4.27 25.08 2.53
C ASN A 234 -5.23 23.92 2.82
N LEU A 235 -5.74 23.82 4.06
CA LEU A 235 -6.67 22.75 4.44
C LEU A 235 -8.00 22.87 3.68
N LEU A 236 -8.52 24.09 3.54
CA LEU A 236 -9.73 24.35 2.76
C LEU A 236 -9.54 23.98 1.28
N GLY A 237 -8.41 24.32 0.69
CA GLY A 237 -8.05 23.90 -0.67
C GLY A 237 -8.06 22.36 -0.79
N TYR A 238 -7.36 21.67 0.11
CA TYR A 238 -7.31 20.22 0.14
C TYR A 238 -8.70 19.57 0.27
N TYR A 239 -9.57 20.08 1.15
CA TYR A 239 -10.91 19.54 1.31
C TYR A 239 -11.82 19.84 0.12
N ARG A 240 -11.73 21.05 -0.45
CA ARG A 240 -12.53 21.41 -1.65
C ARG A 240 -12.15 20.56 -2.86
N ASP A 241 -10.86 20.31 -3.06
CA ASP A 241 -10.36 19.43 -4.13
C ASP A 241 -10.83 17.98 -3.98
N ASN A 242 -11.16 17.54 -2.75
CA ASN A 242 -11.53 16.17 -2.43
C ASN A 242 -12.98 16.00 -1.95
N ILE A 243 -13.82 17.02 -2.06
CA ILE A 243 -15.15 17.04 -1.39
C ILE A 243 -16.02 15.84 -1.76
N GLU A 244 -16.04 15.44 -3.04
CA GLU A 244 -16.83 14.28 -3.48
C GLU A 244 -16.26 12.94 -2.99
N ARG A 245 -14.95 12.90 -2.70
CA ARG A 245 -14.28 11.73 -2.12
C ARG A 245 -14.45 11.65 -0.60
N MET A 246 -15.04 12.67 0.01
CA MET A 246 -15.27 12.80 1.46
C MET A 246 -16.74 12.60 1.86
N ARG A 247 -17.58 12.09 0.99
CA ARG A 247 -19.02 11.78 1.27
C ARG A 247 -19.17 10.55 2.19
N TYR A 248 -18.48 10.55 3.35
CA TYR A 248 -18.35 9.37 4.21
C TYR A 248 -19.70 8.82 4.71
N ARG A 249 -20.67 9.67 5.02
CA ARG A 249 -22.04 9.24 5.37
C ARG A 249 -22.65 8.37 4.29
N ILE A 250 -22.51 8.77 3.02
CA ILE A 250 -23.05 8.04 1.87
C ILE A 250 -22.29 6.73 1.69
N PHE A 251 -20.95 6.75 1.72
CA PHE A 251 -20.12 5.58 1.55
C PHE A 251 -20.35 4.54 2.64
N ARG A 252 -20.46 4.96 3.90
CA ARG A 252 -20.80 4.08 5.03
C ARG A 252 -22.22 3.51 4.90
N GLY A 253 -23.18 4.32 4.46
CA GLY A 253 -24.55 3.86 4.17
C GLY A 253 -24.61 2.80 3.07
N GLN A 254 -23.63 2.77 2.16
CA GLN A 254 -23.46 1.74 1.13
C GLN A 254 -22.62 0.54 1.62
N GLY A 255 -22.18 0.52 2.88
CA GLY A 255 -21.31 -0.52 3.43
C GLY A 255 -19.87 -0.46 2.96
N LEU A 256 -19.41 0.69 2.42
CA LEU A 256 -18.04 0.84 1.95
C LEU A 256 -17.07 1.22 3.07
N PHE A 257 -15.84 0.72 2.97
CA PHE A 257 -14.76 1.17 3.84
C PHE A 257 -14.32 2.59 3.47
N ILE A 258 -14.12 3.40 4.49
CA ILE A 258 -13.72 4.81 4.35
C ILE A 258 -12.29 5.08 4.81
N GLY A 259 -11.57 4.05 5.26
CA GLY A 259 -10.19 4.17 5.75
C GLY A 259 -9.24 3.24 5.02
N SER A 260 -8.02 3.67 4.85
CA SER A 260 -6.92 2.94 4.20
C SER A 260 -6.02 2.18 5.17
N GLY A 261 -6.38 2.01 6.44
CA GLY A 261 -5.56 1.30 7.44
C GLY A 261 -5.10 -0.09 7.00
N ALA A 262 -5.77 -0.68 5.99
CA ALA A 262 -5.36 -1.92 5.38
C ALA A 262 -4.07 -1.78 4.53
N ILE A 263 -3.79 -0.63 3.90
CA ILE A 263 -2.54 -0.42 3.15
C ILE A 263 -1.37 -0.12 4.10
N GLU A 264 -1.61 0.63 5.18
CA GLU A 264 -0.58 0.87 6.20
C GLU A 264 -0.12 -0.45 6.84
N SER A 265 -1.08 -1.32 7.22
CA SER A 265 -0.76 -2.65 7.72
C SER A 265 -0.09 -3.52 6.66
N ALA A 266 -0.40 -3.34 5.38
CA ALA A 266 0.27 -4.01 4.27
C ALA A 266 1.72 -3.56 4.12
N HIS A 267 2.02 -2.26 4.16
CA HIS A 267 3.40 -1.78 4.15
C HIS A 267 4.21 -2.43 5.27
N LYS A 268 3.66 -2.49 6.48
CA LYS A 268 4.32 -3.15 7.60
C LYS A 268 4.56 -4.63 7.33
N ALA A 269 3.51 -5.40 7.05
CA ALA A 269 3.58 -6.86 6.95
C ALA A 269 4.22 -7.37 5.65
N VAL A 270 4.05 -6.65 4.53
CA VAL A 270 4.61 -7.08 3.23
C VAL A 270 6.06 -6.65 3.10
N LEU A 271 6.37 -5.40 3.40
CA LEU A 271 7.67 -4.82 3.07
C LEU A 271 8.52 -4.50 4.31
N GLN A 272 8.00 -3.75 5.29
CA GLN A 272 8.82 -3.17 6.36
C GLN A 272 9.41 -4.24 7.28
N GLU A 273 8.66 -5.28 7.63
CA GLU A 273 9.11 -6.39 8.48
C GLU A 273 10.40 -7.07 7.98
N ARG A 274 10.70 -6.94 6.69
CA ARG A 274 11.91 -7.53 6.09
C ARG A 274 12.87 -6.49 5.52
N LEU A 275 12.37 -5.38 4.99
CA LEU A 275 13.16 -4.45 4.19
C LEU A 275 13.50 -3.15 4.92
N LYS A 276 12.97 -2.92 6.13
CA LYS A 276 13.20 -1.70 6.91
C LYS A 276 13.64 -2.02 8.35
N LEU A 277 14.59 -2.92 8.49
CA LEU A 277 15.17 -3.27 9.79
C LEU A 277 16.25 -2.26 10.19
N SER A 278 16.51 -2.15 11.50
CA SER A 278 17.55 -1.26 12.01
C SER A 278 18.92 -1.58 11.41
N GLY A 279 19.62 -0.57 10.91
CA GLY A 279 20.94 -0.73 10.29
C GLY A 279 20.96 -1.35 8.89
N GLN A 280 19.79 -1.70 8.34
CA GLN A 280 19.70 -2.32 7.02
C GLN A 280 19.72 -1.25 5.92
N HIS A 281 20.51 -1.48 4.86
CA HIS A 281 20.58 -0.64 3.66
C HIS A 281 20.65 -1.51 2.42
N TRP A 282 19.88 -1.17 1.40
CA TRP A 282 19.71 -1.94 0.18
C TRP A 282 20.41 -1.26 -1.03
N SER A 283 20.91 -2.06 -1.96
CA SER A 283 21.05 -1.57 -3.33
C SER A 283 19.65 -1.41 -3.94
N LEU A 284 19.48 -0.50 -4.91
CA LEU A 284 18.19 -0.30 -5.58
C LEU A 284 17.67 -1.61 -6.20
N ASP A 285 18.53 -2.31 -6.92
CA ASP A 285 18.22 -3.60 -7.54
C ASP A 285 17.81 -4.66 -6.50
N GLY A 286 18.55 -4.78 -5.37
CA GLY A 286 18.22 -5.71 -4.31
C GLY A 286 16.89 -5.39 -3.61
N LEU A 287 16.61 -4.11 -3.38
CA LEU A 287 15.35 -3.65 -2.79
C LEU A 287 14.16 -4.00 -3.69
N GLN A 288 14.25 -3.71 -5.00
CA GLN A 288 13.20 -4.04 -5.97
C GLN A 288 12.94 -5.54 -6.00
N LYS A 289 13.98 -6.37 -6.14
CA LYS A 289 13.86 -7.83 -6.22
C LYS A 289 13.26 -8.44 -4.96
N MET A 290 13.68 -7.97 -3.79
CA MET A 290 13.12 -8.45 -2.52
C MET A 290 11.69 -7.98 -2.31
N ALA A 291 11.33 -6.76 -2.75
CA ALA A 291 9.95 -6.28 -2.71
C ALA A 291 9.03 -7.14 -3.58
N GLN A 292 9.48 -7.54 -4.78
CA GLN A 292 8.73 -8.46 -5.65
C GLN A 292 8.56 -9.84 -5.01
N LEU A 293 9.62 -10.41 -4.45
CA LEU A 293 9.57 -11.71 -3.80
C LEU A 293 8.59 -11.71 -2.61
N ARG A 294 8.61 -10.65 -1.80
CA ARG A 294 7.68 -10.45 -0.67
C ARG A 294 6.23 -10.27 -1.15
N ALA A 295 6.00 -9.43 -2.16
CA ALA A 295 4.67 -9.22 -2.74
C ALA A 295 4.10 -10.53 -3.30
N THR A 296 4.91 -11.32 -4.01
CA THR A 296 4.53 -12.65 -4.54
C THR A 296 4.12 -13.60 -3.43
N TYR A 297 4.92 -13.69 -2.36
CA TYR A 297 4.61 -14.54 -1.21
C TYR A 297 3.30 -14.11 -0.53
N LYS A 298 3.16 -12.83 -0.21
CA LYS A 298 1.99 -12.30 0.49
C LYS A 298 0.72 -12.28 -0.36
N SER A 299 0.86 -12.37 -1.69
CA SER A 299 -0.26 -12.53 -2.63
C SER A 299 -0.68 -14.00 -2.85
N ASN A 300 -0.18 -14.95 -2.05
CA ASN A 300 -0.41 -16.39 -2.22
C ASN A 300 -0.01 -16.94 -3.62
N ARG A 301 0.99 -16.30 -4.27
CA ARG A 301 1.50 -16.68 -5.60
C ARG A 301 2.84 -17.41 -5.53
N TRP A 302 3.13 -18.09 -4.41
CA TRP A 302 4.42 -18.77 -4.20
C TRP A 302 4.67 -19.90 -5.19
N HIS A 303 3.61 -20.49 -5.75
CA HIS A 303 3.71 -21.50 -6.82
C HIS A 303 4.58 -21.04 -8.01
N LYS A 304 4.61 -19.74 -8.34
CA LYS A 304 5.51 -19.18 -9.37
C LYS A 304 6.98 -19.42 -9.05
N ILE A 305 7.38 -19.21 -7.81
CA ILE A 305 8.77 -19.45 -7.37
C ILE A 305 9.12 -20.94 -7.44
N VAL A 306 8.17 -21.81 -7.08
CA VAL A 306 8.32 -23.27 -7.22
C VAL A 306 8.50 -23.67 -8.69
N GLU A 307 7.75 -23.09 -9.60
CA GLU A 307 7.87 -23.33 -11.05
C GLU A 307 9.23 -22.84 -11.57
N TYR A 308 9.63 -21.64 -11.24
CA TYR A 308 10.96 -21.12 -11.63
C TYR A 308 12.09 -22.04 -11.13
N ALA A 309 12.02 -22.48 -9.89
CA ALA A 309 13.02 -23.37 -9.32
C ALA A 309 13.08 -24.75 -10.03
N LYS A 310 11.93 -25.29 -10.44
CA LYS A 310 11.88 -26.53 -11.24
C LYS A 310 12.46 -26.37 -12.63
N ASN A 311 12.23 -25.23 -13.27
CA ASN A 311 12.70 -24.95 -14.63
C ASN A 311 14.18 -24.56 -14.70
N ALA A 312 14.79 -24.17 -13.57
CA ALA A 312 16.19 -23.79 -13.45
C ALA A 312 17.12 -24.96 -13.05
N ALA A 313 16.58 -26.12 -12.68
CA ALA A 313 17.32 -27.32 -12.28
C ALA A 313 17.52 -28.29 -13.46
#